data_8a88e04aa34c2652ced0c88aeb0c6bab
#
_entry.id   8a88e04aa34c2652ced0c88aeb0c6bab
#
_cell.length_a   1.000
_cell.length_b   1.000
_cell.length_c   1.000
_cell.angle_alpha   90.00
_cell.angle_beta   90.00
_cell.angle_gamma   90.00
#
_symmetry.space_group_name_H-M   'P 1'
#
loop_
_entity.id
_entity.type
_entity.pdbx_description
1 polymer ?
#
loop_
_entity_poly.entity_id
_entity_poly.type
_entity_poly.pdbx_seq_one_letter_code
_entity_poly.pdbx_strand_id
1 'polypeptide(L)'
;MRFSYWANAGQTWSELLQGCQHAEATGWDGIWVPDHFMPPPGGYGPEKDYGSPEMGTILEAWTMLAALAVAVPRLRLGAMVSGNTYRHPAVLANMAATVDHISGGRLVVGIGAGWQENEHRRYGLELGSVTERSDRFEEACEILTMLFSQDRTTFRGEYYELDEAPMEPKPLQSPLPLLIGGGGEKRTLRTVARFATEWNCWGPPEEIHHKISVLERHCEEVGRDPAEIQKSAVGVLIFTETEEKAAELKEQMGYRSGLVGTPAQLRQVVAEYAAVGVDEVLVPDFAFSTGERNDNLDRFRAEVVD
;
A
#
# COMPACT_ATOMS: atom_id res chain seq x y z
N MET A 1 2.54 -15.59 -8.64
CA MET A 1 2.76 -14.25 -8.07
C MET A 1 1.77 -13.29 -8.72
N ARG A 2 1.15 -12.37 -7.97
CA ARG A 2 0.23 -11.35 -8.47
C ARG A 2 0.98 -10.09 -8.90
N PHE A 3 0.36 -9.33 -9.80
CA PHE A 3 0.84 -8.01 -10.23
C PHE A 3 -0.28 -7.00 -10.10
N SER A 4 -0.06 -5.96 -9.33
CA SER A 4 -1.08 -4.95 -9.08
C SER A 4 -0.61 -3.55 -9.49
N TYR A 5 -1.54 -2.80 -10.04
CA TYR A 5 -1.32 -1.43 -10.43
C TYR A 5 -1.53 -0.49 -9.24
N TRP A 6 -0.59 0.43 -8.99
CA TRP A 6 -0.74 1.47 -7.98
C TRP A 6 -0.92 2.82 -8.65
N ALA A 7 -2.17 3.29 -8.68
CA ALA A 7 -2.55 4.52 -9.32
C ALA A 7 -2.11 5.75 -8.54
N ASN A 8 -1.51 6.74 -9.21
CA ASN A 8 -1.21 8.04 -8.64
C ASN A 8 -2.51 8.83 -8.44
N ALA A 9 -2.79 9.27 -7.21
CA ALA A 9 -3.96 10.08 -6.88
C ALA A 9 -3.85 11.56 -7.30
N GLY A 10 -2.69 11.99 -7.79
CA GLY A 10 -2.44 13.34 -8.31
C GLY A 10 -2.98 13.60 -9.72
N GLN A 11 -3.90 12.77 -10.18
CA GLN A 11 -4.55 12.85 -11.49
C GLN A 11 -6.00 13.32 -11.35
N THR A 12 -6.63 13.69 -12.48
CA THR A 12 -8.10 13.87 -12.50
C THR A 12 -8.79 12.51 -12.28
N TRP A 13 -10.02 12.53 -11.78
CA TRP A 13 -10.81 11.30 -11.62
C TRP A 13 -10.93 10.51 -12.93
N SER A 14 -11.13 11.21 -14.07
CA SER A 14 -11.27 10.56 -15.37
C SER A 14 -10.00 9.81 -15.79
N GLU A 15 -8.84 10.42 -15.60
CA GLU A 15 -7.53 9.80 -15.94
C GLU A 15 -7.22 8.62 -15.03
N LEU A 16 -7.47 8.75 -13.73
CA LEU A 16 -7.28 7.67 -12.76
C LEU A 16 -8.19 6.48 -13.07
N LEU A 17 -9.48 6.74 -13.29
CA LEU A 17 -10.46 5.71 -13.63
C LEU A 17 -10.07 4.98 -14.92
N GLN A 18 -9.64 5.71 -15.95
CA GLN A 18 -9.18 5.13 -17.21
C GLN A 18 -7.99 4.16 -16.97
N GLY A 19 -7.01 4.54 -16.14
CA GLY A 19 -5.89 3.67 -15.81
C GLY A 19 -6.31 2.41 -15.05
N CYS A 20 -7.22 2.55 -14.09
CA CYS A 20 -7.74 1.40 -13.34
C CYS A 20 -8.57 0.45 -14.23
N GLN A 21 -9.39 0.99 -15.13
CA GLN A 21 -10.14 0.19 -16.11
C GLN A 21 -9.23 -0.49 -17.13
N HIS A 22 -8.16 0.18 -17.56
CA HIS A 22 -7.14 -0.41 -18.41
C HIS A 22 -6.43 -1.57 -17.72
N ALA A 23 -6.00 -1.39 -16.48
CA ALA A 23 -5.40 -2.46 -15.68
C ALA A 23 -6.34 -3.67 -15.56
N GLU A 24 -7.64 -3.44 -15.31
CA GLU A 24 -8.62 -4.52 -15.28
C GLU A 24 -8.77 -5.24 -16.63
N ALA A 25 -8.77 -4.50 -17.73
CA ALA A 25 -8.91 -5.06 -19.07
C ALA A 25 -7.67 -5.87 -19.50
N THR A 26 -6.48 -5.52 -19.01
CA THR A 26 -5.20 -6.13 -19.38
C THR A 26 -4.68 -7.17 -18.37
N GLY A 27 -5.54 -7.61 -17.43
CA GLY A 27 -5.27 -8.79 -16.59
C GLY A 27 -4.38 -8.54 -15.38
N TRP A 28 -4.41 -7.32 -14.83
CA TRP A 28 -3.82 -7.05 -13.52
C TRP A 28 -4.69 -7.65 -12.42
N ASP A 29 -4.08 -7.92 -11.25
CA ASP A 29 -4.74 -8.61 -10.14
C ASP A 29 -5.39 -7.64 -9.14
N GLY A 30 -4.89 -6.42 -9.03
CA GLY A 30 -5.39 -5.43 -8.08
C GLY A 30 -5.08 -4.00 -8.47
N ILE A 31 -5.75 -3.08 -7.78
CA ILE A 31 -5.50 -1.64 -7.83
C ILE A 31 -5.28 -1.09 -6.43
N TRP A 32 -4.29 -0.22 -6.32
CA TRP A 32 -3.94 0.44 -5.07
C TRP A 32 -3.93 1.94 -5.26
N VAL A 33 -4.31 2.69 -4.23
CA VAL A 33 -4.30 4.15 -4.24
C VAL A 33 -3.59 4.69 -3.00
N PRO A 34 -2.84 5.80 -3.08
CA PRO A 34 -2.28 6.43 -1.88
C PRO A 34 -3.38 7.11 -1.08
N ASP A 35 -3.25 7.17 0.25
CA ASP A 35 -4.14 7.94 1.13
C ASP A 35 -3.37 9.15 1.67
N HIS A 36 -3.50 10.26 0.97
CA HIS A 36 -2.93 11.56 1.31
C HIS A 36 -3.93 12.66 1.00
N PHE A 37 -3.78 13.83 1.62
CA PHE A 37 -4.62 15.01 1.40
C PHE A 37 -3.93 16.09 0.57
N MET A 38 -2.63 15.99 0.38
CA MET A 38 -1.83 16.86 -0.47
C MET A 38 -0.53 16.17 -0.89
N PRO A 39 0.13 16.60 -1.98
CA PRO A 39 1.41 16.03 -2.38
C PRO A 39 2.49 16.21 -1.30
N PRO A 40 3.48 15.31 -1.24
CA PRO A 40 4.69 15.54 -0.46
C PRO A 40 5.48 16.72 -1.04
N PRO A 41 6.42 17.30 -0.28
CA PRO A 41 7.34 18.30 -0.83
C PRO A 41 8.03 17.77 -2.08
N GLY A 42 7.97 18.55 -3.17
CA GLY A 42 8.47 18.14 -4.49
C GLY A 42 7.48 17.36 -5.36
N GLY A 43 6.28 17.07 -4.86
CA GLY A 43 5.21 16.43 -5.64
C GLY A 43 5.39 14.93 -5.86
N TYR A 44 4.45 14.35 -6.59
CA TYR A 44 4.51 13.00 -7.15
C TYR A 44 4.89 13.08 -8.62
N GLY A 45 5.82 12.25 -9.06
CA GLY A 45 6.17 12.16 -10.47
C GLY A 45 7.65 12.36 -10.79
N PRO A 46 8.02 12.23 -12.06
CA PRO A 46 9.41 12.30 -12.50
C PRO A 46 10.00 13.71 -12.40
N GLU A 47 9.18 14.75 -12.53
CA GLU A 47 9.60 16.15 -12.45
C GLU A 47 9.39 16.70 -11.02
N LYS A 48 10.19 16.21 -10.08
CA LYS A 48 10.15 16.70 -8.70
C LYS A 48 10.78 18.07 -8.62
N ASP A 49 10.00 19.10 -8.42
CA ASP A 49 10.47 20.43 -8.08
C ASP A 49 10.32 20.68 -6.57
N TYR A 50 11.38 20.46 -5.82
CA TYR A 50 11.43 20.71 -4.39
C TYR A 50 11.27 22.19 -3.99
N GLY A 51 11.35 23.11 -4.96
CA GLY A 51 11.06 24.55 -4.80
C GLY A 51 9.62 24.92 -5.09
N SER A 52 8.84 24.01 -5.67
CA SER A 52 7.42 24.21 -5.97
C SER A 52 6.57 24.32 -4.72
N PRO A 53 5.51 25.14 -4.71
CA PRO A 53 4.54 25.11 -3.61
C PRO A 53 4.00 23.70 -3.44
N GLU A 54 3.74 23.31 -2.19
CA GLU A 54 3.10 22.03 -1.81
C GLU A 54 1.62 21.98 -2.29
N MET A 55 1.41 22.29 -3.56
CA MET A 55 0.09 22.39 -4.19
C MET A 55 -0.03 21.38 -5.32
N GLY A 56 -1.14 20.69 -5.35
CA GLY A 56 -1.43 19.71 -6.39
C GLY A 56 -2.77 19.02 -6.09
N THR A 57 -3.34 18.41 -7.11
CA THR A 57 -4.56 17.62 -6.97
C THR A 57 -4.25 16.34 -6.23
N ILE A 58 -5.04 16.02 -5.21
CA ILE A 58 -5.10 14.70 -4.58
C ILE A 58 -6.57 14.36 -4.37
N LEU A 59 -6.98 13.21 -4.85
CA LEU A 59 -8.31 12.65 -4.59
C LEU A 59 -8.28 11.90 -3.26
N GLU A 60 -9.28 12.11 -2.41
CA GLU A 60 -9.40 11.44 -1.12
C GLU A 60 -9.63 9.93 -1.30
N ALA A 61 -8.81 9.12 -0.64
CA ALA A 61 -8.66 7.70 -0.94
C ALA A 61 -9.93 6.87 -0.70
N TRP A 62 -10.58 7.01 0.44
CA TRP A 62 -11.70 6.13 0.81
C TRP A 62 -12.97 6.45 0.01
N THR A 63 -13.21 7.73 -0.27
CA THR A 63 -14.28 8.16 -1.20
C THR A 63 -14.01 7.62 -2.60
N MET A 64 -12.76 7.69 -3.05
CA MET A 64 -12.33 7.18 -4.35
C MET A 64 -12.42 5.64 -4.41
N LEU A 65 -11.99 4.91 -3.37
CA LEU A 65 -12.10 3.45 -3.31
C LEU A 65 -13.55 2.96 -3.42
N ALA A 66 -14.50 3.65 -2.79
CA ALA A 66 -15.92 3.31 -2.94
C ALA A 66 -16.41 3.44 -4.38
N ALA A 67 -15.97 4.47 -5.11
CA ALA A 67 -16.29 4.67 -6.51
C ALA A 67 -15.59 3.62 -7.41
N LEU A 68 -14.30 3.35 -7.17
CA LEU A 68 -13.54 2.32 -7.89
C LEU A 68 -14.10 0.91 -7.68
N ALA A 69 -14.60 0.60 -6.48
CA ALA A 69 -15.21 -0.69 -6.18
C ALA A 69 -16.39 -1.03 -7.11
N VAL A 70 -17.13 -0.01 -7.56
CA VAL A 70 -18.22 -0.16 -8.54
C VAL A 70 -17.72 -0.10 -9.98
N ALA A 71 -16.81 0.83 -10.26
CA ALA A 71 -16.36 1.12 -11.64
C ALA A 71 -15.33 0.10 -12.18
N VAL A 72 -14.66 -0.64 -11.30
CA VAL A 72 -13.66 -1.68 -11.61
C VAL A 72 -14.05 -2.96 -10.83
N PRO A 73 -14.99 -3.76 -11.36
CA PRO A 73 -15.72 -4.76 -10.57
C PRO A 73 -14.97 -6.08 -10.32
N ARG A 74 -13.80 -6.31 -10.88
CA ARG A 74 -13.09 -7.59 -10.75
C ARG A 74 -11.83 -7.54 -9.91
N LEU A 75 -11.11 -6.41 -9.90
CA LEU A 75 -9.81 -6.30 -9.23
C LEU A 75 -9.93 -6.20 -7.71
N ARG A 76 -8.96 -6.74 -7.00
CA ARG A 76 -8.71 -6.37 -5.59
C ARG A 76 -8.44 -4.86 -5.52
N LEU A 77 -8.78 -4.24 -4.41
CA LEU A 77 -8.54 -2.81 -4.24
C LEU A 77 -8.23 -2.45 -2.80
N GLY A 78 -7.44 -1.41 -2.61
CA GLY A 78 -7.10 -0.93 -1.27
C GLY A 78 -6.29 0.35 -1.26
N ALA A 79 -6.15 0.94 -0.08
CA ALA A 79 -5.20 2.01 0.13
C ALA A 79 -3.79 1.45 0.35
N MET A 80 -2.77 2.12 -0.20
CA MET A 80 -1.35 1.78 0.01
C MET A 80 -0.59 3.01 0.52
N VAL A 81 -0.65 3.31 1.78
CA VAL A 81 -1.52 2.80 2.84
C VAL A 81 -2.19 3.97 3.55
N SER A 82 -3.32 3.73 4.23
CA SER A 82 -3.95 4.76 5.07
C SER A 82 -3.06 5.10 6.26
N GLY A 83 -2.77 6.38 6.46
CA GLY A 83 -2.09 6.84 7.66
C GLY A 83 -3.01 6.73 8.88
N ASN A 84 -2.58 5.99 9.91
CA ASN A 84 -3.36 5.85 11.15
C ASN A 84 -3.66 7.18 11.85
N THR A 85 -2.88 8.21 11.54
CA THR A 85 -3.03 9.57 12.07
C THR A 85 -4.18 10.37 11.46
N TYR A 86 -4.79 9.88 10.36
CA TYR A 86 -5.85 10.62 9.66
C TYR A 86 -7.25 10.34 10.19
N ARG A 87 -7.50 9.15 10.72
CA ARG A 87 -8.84 8.71 11.13
C ARG A 87 -8.77 7.85 12.38
N HIS A 88 -9.81 8.00 13.23
CA HIS A 88 -9.99 7.07 14.34
C HIS A 88 -10.18 5.62 13.80
N PRO A 89 -9.56 4.58 14.39
CA PRO A 89 -9.64 3.21 13.85
C PRO A 89 -11.08 2.68 13.76
N ALA A 90 -11.97 3.03 14.65
CA ALA A 90 -13.38 2.65 14.54
C ALA A 90 -14.10 3.29 13.35
N VAL A 91 -13.74 4.53 12.97
CA VAL A 91 -14.26 5.17 11.76
C VAL A 91 -13.71 4.47 10.53
N LEU A 92 -12.41 4.18 10.51
CA LEU A 92 -11.77 3.43 9.43
C LEU A 92 -12.40 2.04 9.26
N ALA A 93 -12.69 1.33 10.35
CA ALA A 93 -13.35 0.03 10.31
C ALA A 93 -14.73 0.08 9.64
N ASN A 94 -15.55 1.09 9.97
CA ASN A 94 -16.87 1.28 9.35
C ASN A 94 -16.76 1.63 7.85
N MET A 95 -15.79 2.48 7.46
CA MET A 95 -15.51 2.77 6.05
C MET A 95 -15.09 1.50 5.31
N ALA A 96 -14.18 0.72 5.90
CA ALA A 96 -13.68 -0.52 5.33
C ALA A 96 -14.79 -1.56 5.14
N ALA A 97 -15.62 -1.83 6.15
CA ALA A 97 -16.75 -2.73 6.02
C ALA A 97 -17.71 -2.29 4.91
N THR A 98 -17.98 -0.98 4.82
CA THR A 98 -18.84 -0.44 3.76
C THR A 98 -18.24 -0.66 2.37
N VAL A 99 -16.98 -0.36 2.15
CA VAL A 99 -16.30 -0.58 0.85
C VAL A 99 -16.19 -2.08 0.55
N ASP A 100 -15.99 -2.92 1.55
CA ASP A 100 -15.97 -4.38 1.37
C ASP A 100 -17.31 -4.89 0.84
N HIS A 101 -18.43 -4.42 1.40
CA HIS A 101 -19.77 -4.72 0.87
C HIS A 101 -19.99 -4.19 -0.55
N ILE A 102 -19.60 -2.93 -0.83
CA ILE A 102 -19.74 -2.33 -2.17
C ILE A 102 -18.92 -3.10 -3.20
N SER A 103 -17.73 -3.54 -2.82
CA SER A 103 -16.82 -4.28 -3.71
C SER A 103 -17.20 -5.77 -3.87
N GLY A 104 -18.10 -6.30 -3.03
CA GLY A 104 -18.41 -7.73 -3.01
C GLY A 104 -17.27 -8.59 -2.49
N GLY A 105 -16.54 -8.11 -1.46
CA GLY A 105 -15.48 -8.87 -0.80
C GLY A 105 -14.11 -8.79 -1.50
N ARG A 106 -13.75 -7.64 -2.09
CA ARG A 106 -12.47 -7.44 -2.78
C ARG A 106 -11.55 -6.42 -2.10
N LEU A 107 -12.01 -5.78 -1.02
CA LEU A 107 -11.23 -4.79 -0.29
C LEU A 107 -10.06 -5.43 0.46
N VAL A 108 -8.94 -4.70 0.50
CA VAL A 108 -7.85 -4.91 1.45
C VAL A 108 -7.66 -3.62 2.23
N VAL A 109 -7.66 -3.71 3.55
CA VAL A 109 -7.43 -2.55 4.43
C VAL A 109 -5.94 -2.34 4.57
N GLY A 110 -5.38 -1.44 3.80
CA GLY A 110 -3.97 -1.06 3.93
C GLY A 110 -3.79 0.07 4.94
N ILE A 111 -2.93 -0.12 5.95
CA ILE A 111 -2.69 0.84 7.02
C ILE A 111 -1.20 0.98 7.36
N GLY A 112 -0.79 2.17 7.78
CA GLY A 112 0.56 2.48 8.25
C GLY A 112 0.56 3.52 9.36
N ALA A 113 1.69 3.70 10.03
CA ALA A 113 1.79 4.61 11.18
C ALA A 113 1.65 6.11 10.83
N GLY A 114 1.71 6.48 9.55
CA GLY A 114 1.75 7.88 9.11
C GLY A 114 3.18 8.44 9.06
N TRP A 115 3.42 9.38 8.15
CA TRP A 115 4.79 9.91 7.93
C TRP A 115 4.83 11.34 7.38
N GLN A 116 3.89 11.76 6.55
CA GLN A 116 4.00 12.98 5.76
C GLN A 116 3.73 14.23 6.60
N GLU A 117 4.76 14.93 7.04
CA GLU A 117 4.67 16.05 7.98
C GLU A 117 3.93 17.28 7.44
N ASN A 118 4.09 17.58 6.14
CA ASN A 118 3.52 18.79 5.56
C ASN A 118 1.99 18.81 5.62
N GLU A 119 1.32 17.71 5.30
CA GLU A 119 -0.14 17.66 5.35
C GLU A 119 -0.66 17.66 6.79
N HIS A 120 -0.02 16.96 7.72
CA HIS A 120 -0.38 17.04 9.14
C HIS A 120 -0.34 18.46 9.66
N ARG A 121 0.77 19.17 9.39
CA ARG A 121 0.90 20.58 9.77
C ARG A 121 -0.13 21.49 9.11
N ARG A 122 -0.39 21.30 7.80
CA ARG A 122 -1.29 22.16 7.04
C ARG A 122 -2.76 21.96 7.38
N TYR A 123 -3.16 20.73 7.65
CA TYR A 123 -4.55 20.39 7.99
C TYR A 123 -4.82 20.36 9.50
N GLY A 124 -3.82 20.65 10.34
CA GLY A 124 -3.97 20.62 11.79
C GLY A 124 -4.19 19.22 12.37
N LEU A 125 -3.66 18.21 11.67
CA LEU A 125 -3.67 16.83 12.13
C LEU A 125 -2.44 16.55 13.00
N GLU A 126 -2.63 15.85 14.11
CA GLU A 126 -1.52 15.49 14.98
C GLU A 126 -0.72 14.32 14.40
N LEU A 127 0.54 14.56 14.08
CA LEU A 127 1.44 13.49 13.63
C LEU A 127 2.07 12.74 14.81
N GLY A 128 2.48 13.47 15.84
CA GLY A 128 3.22 12.93 16.98
C GLY A 128 4.66 12.53 16.67
N SER A 129 5.39 12.08 17.68
CA SER A 129 6.71 11.49 17.54
C SER A 129 6.65 10.11 16.87
N VAL A 130 7.80 9.59 16.41
CA VAL A 130 7.88 8.24 15.83
C VAL A 130 7.43 7.16 16.83
N THR A 131 7.75 7.35 18.12
CA THR A 131 7.33 6.42 19.17
C THR A 131 5.83 6.45 19.37
N GLU A 132 5.24 7.63 19.61
CA GLU A 132 3.79 7.81 19.78
C GLU A 132 2.99 7.27 18.58
N ARG A 133 3.45 7.58 17.33
CA ARG A 133 2.80 7.02 16.13
C ARG A 133 2.81 5.51 16.10
N SER A 134 3.92 4.91 16.51
CA SER A 134 4.04 3.45 16.51
C SER A 134 3.18 2.80 17.59
N ASP A 135 3.08 3.40 18.78
CA ASP A 135 2.24 2.91 19.86
C ASP A 135 0.75 3.03 19.48
N ARG A 136 0.35 4.21 19.02
CA ARG A 136 -1.00 4.48 18.51
C ARG A 136 -1.38 3.55 17.36
N PHE A 137 -0.43 3.22 16.48
CA PHE A 137 -0.62 2.32 15.35
C PHE A 137 -0.84 0.87 15.80
N GLU A 138 -0.10 0.41 16.79
CA GLU A 138 -0.26 -0.94 17.35
C GLU A 138 -1.67 -1.11 17.96
N GLU A 139 -2.13 -0.14 18.78
CA GLU A 139 -3.50 -0.14 19.31
C GLU A 139 -4.56 -0.12 18.20
N ALA A 140 -4.35 0.68 17.15
CA ALA A 140 -5.28 0.74 16.03
C ALA A 140 -5.40 -0.59 15.27
N CYS A 141 -4.29 -1.30 15.04
CA CYS A 141 -4.32 -2.62 14.41
C CYS A 141 -5.09 -3.63 15.26
N GLU A 142 -4.91 -3.60 16.59
CA GLU A 142 -5.67 -4.45 17.51
C GLU A 142 -7.17 -4.12 17.46
N ILE A 143 -7.53 -2.84 17.55
CA ILE A 143 -8.92 -2.38 17.45
C ILE A 143 -9.58 -2.82 16.13
N LEU A 144 -8.90 -2.65 14.99
CA LEU A 144 -9.43 -3.07 13.69
C LEU A 144 -9.69 -4.58 13.67
N THR A 145 -8.74 -5.39 14.16
CA THR A 145 -8.90 -6.84 14.23
C THR A 145 -10.09 -7.23 15.11
N MET A 146 -10.26 -6.58 16.25
CA MET A 146 -11.38 -6.82 17.17
C MET A 146 -12.72 -6.42 16.54
N LEU A 147 -12.82 -5.22 15.96
CA LEU A 147 -14.05 -4.72 15.33
C LEU A 147 -14.49 -5.57 14.16
N PHE A 148 -13.57 -6.10 13.36
CA PHE A 148 -13.93 -6.97 12.23
C PHE A 148 -14.44 -8.35 12.64
N SER A 149 -14.10 -8.81 13.85
CA SER A 149 -14.38 -10.20 14.28
C SER A 149 -15.35 -10.35 15.45
N GLN A 150 -15.45 -9.36 16.35
CA GLN A 150 -16.25 -9.45 17.57
C GLN A 150 -17.61 -8.78 17.41
N ASP A 151 -18.66 -9.30 18.03
CA ASP A 151 -19.98 -8.68 18.01
C ASP A 151 -19.99 -7.31 18.67
N ARG A 152 -19.25 -7.19 19.77
CA ARG A 152 -19.01 -5.93 20.49
C ARG A 152 -17.56 -5.85 20.90
N THR A 153 -16.97 -4.68 20.73
CA THR A 153 -15.55 -4.40 21.05
C THR A 153 -15.47 -3.44 22.23
N THR A 154 -14.82 -3.88 23.30
CA THR A 154 -14.39 -3.01 24.38
C THR A 154 -12.85 -2.97 24.40
N PHE A 155 -12.27 -1.78 24.32
CA PHE A 155 -10.83 -1.57 24.30
C PHE A 155 -10.46 -0.44 25.25
N ARG A 156 -9.36 -0.58 26.00
CA ARG A 156 -8.84 0.44 26.93
C ARG A 156 -7.32 0.54 26.69
N GLY A 157 -6.91 1.44 25.84
CA GLY A 157 -5.51 1.72 25.52
C GLY A 157 -5.03 3.06 26.05
N GLU A 158 -3.86 3.45 25.67
CA GLU A 158 -3.28 4.76 25.97
C GLU A 158 -3.84 5.84 25.02
N TYR A 159 -4.11 5.46 23.76
CA TYR A 159 -4.51 6.38 22.70
C TYR A 159 -5.98 6.23 22.29
N TYR A 160 -6.57 5.09 22.52
CA TYR A 160 -7.96 4.81 22.11
C TYR A 160 -8.74 4.13 23.21
N GLU A 161 -10.03 4.44 23.26
CA GLU A 161 -10.99 3.81 24.15
C GLU A 161 -12.27 3.50 23.37
N LEU A 162 -12.75 2.25 23.48
CA LEU A 162 -14.01 1.79 22.95
C LEU A 162 -14.82 1.12 24.07
N ASP A 163 -16.14 1.34 24.09
CA ASP A 163 -17.03 0.79 25.09
C ASP A 163 -18.20 0.08 24.41
N GLU A 164 -18.20 -1.26 24.47
CA GLU A 164 -19.22 -2.12 23.86
C GLU A 164 -19.57 -1.70 22.41
N ALA A 165 -18.55 -1.24 21.66
CA ALA A 165 -18.74 -0.69 20.33
C ALA A 165 -19.24 -1.74 19.34
N PRO A 166 -20.46 -1.63 18.80
CA PRO A 166 -20.91 -2.49 17.72
C PRO A 166 -20.30 -2.00 16.40
N MET A 167 -19.99 -2.91 15.53
CA MET A 167 -19.67 -2.60 14.13
C MET A 167 -20.54 -3.49 13.24
N GLU A 168 -21.59 -2.89 12.67
CA GLU A 168 -22.54 -3.57 11.78
C GLU A 168 -22.79 -2.69 10.52
N PRO A 169 -22.84 -3.29 9.31
CA PRO A 169 -22.63 -4.73 9.08
C PRO A 169 -21.16 -5.13 9.25
N LYS A 170 -20.93 -6.41 9.61
CA LYS A 170 -19.58 -6.99 9.53
C LYS A 170 -19.11 -7.02 8.07
N PRO A 171 -17.79 -7.00 7.81
CA PRO A 171 -17.28 -7.22 6.46
C PRO A 171 -17.81 -8.53 5.85
N LEU A 172 -17.90 -8.60 4.53
CA LEU A 172 -18.21 -9.84 3.81
C LEU A 172 -17.07 -10.85 3.92
N GLN A 173 -15.84 -10.36 3.93
CA GLN A 173 -14.65 -11.19 4.09
C GLN A 173 -14.42 -11.52 5.58
N SER A 174 -14.06 -12.77 5.88
CA SER A 174 -13.72 -13.21 7.25
C SER A 174 -12.49 -14.11 7.21
N PRO A 175 -11.30 -13.61 7.62
CA PRO A 175 -11.02 -12.24 8.03
C PRO A 175 -11.04 -11.25 6.86
N LEU A 176 -11.38 -9.99 7.13
CA LEU A 176 -11.11 -8.89 6.20
C LEU A 176 -9.60 -8.68 6.14
N PRO A 177 -8.96 -8.74 4.95
CA PRO A 177 -7.52 -8.59 4.86
C PRO A 177 -7.02 -7.26 5.41
N LEU A 178 -6.07 -7.32 6.35
CA LEU A 178 -5.36 -6.18 6.93
C LEU A 178 -3.93 -6.18 6.42
N LEU A 179 -3.61 -5.24 5.54
CA LEU A 179 -2.27 -5.03 5.03
C LEU A 179 -1.57 -3.94 5.85
N ILE A 180 -0.39 -4.25 6.37
CA ILE A 180 0.47 -3.28 7.05
C ILE A 180 1.63 -2.90 6.13
N GLY A 181 1.78 -1.59 5.86
CA GLY A 181 2.88 -1.05 5.08
C GLY A 181 4.05 -0.57 5.92
N GLY A 182 5.26 -0.88 5.45
CA GLY A 182 6.51 -0.39 6.02
C GLY A 182 7.52 -1.47 6.41
N GLY A 183 8.81 -1.08 6.45
CA GLY A 183 9.94 -1.98 6.69
C GLY A 183 10.64 -1.77 8.03
N GLY A 184 10.04 -1.09 9.01
CA GLY A 184 10.63 -0.82 10.33
C GLY A 184 10.81 -2.10 11.14
N GLU A 185 12.06 -2.54 11.31
CA GLU A 185 12.40 -3.87 11.83
C GLU A 185 11.94 -4.11 13.27
N LYS A 186 12.07 -3.11 14.14
CA LYS A 186 11.83 -3.28 15.59
C LYS A 186 10.34 -3.22 15.96
N ARG A 187 9.56 -2.40 15.27
CA ARG A 187 8.17 -2.10 15.64
C ARG A 187 7.19 -2.51 14.54
N THR A 188 7.37 -1.98 13.33
CA THR A 188 6.42 -2.25 12.24
C THR A 188 6.33 -3.75 11.94
N LEU A 189 7.45 -4.44 11.77
CA LEU A 189 7.43 -5.88 11.48
C LEU A 189 6.90 -6.72 12.66
N ARG A 190 7.10 -6.27 13.91
CA ARG A 190 6.46 -6.90 15.06
C ARG A 190 4.93 -6.71 15.04
N THR A 191 4.44 -5.52 14.68
CA THR A 191 3.00 -5.26 14.51
C THR A 191 2.42 -6.10 13.36
N VAL A 192 3.17 -6.24 12.25
CA VAL A 192 2.82 -7.15 11.14
C VAL A 192 2.64 -8.58 11.66
N ALA A 193 3.63 -9.12 12.39
CA ALA A 193 3.58 -10.48 12.93
C ALA A 193 2.36 -10.72 13.84
N ARG A 194 1.91 -9.70 14.58
CA ARG A 194 0.76 -9.81 15.48
C ARG A 194 -0.59 -9.74 14.78
N PHE A 195 -0.75 -8.85 13.80
CA PHE A 195 -2.07 -8.44 13.33
C PHE A 195 -2.31 -8.57 11.84
N ALA A 196 -1.26 -8.48 10.99
CA ALA A 196 -1.45 -8.39 9.56
C ALA A 196 -1.79 -9.74 8.91
N THR A 197 -2.66 -9.73 7.92
CA THR A 197 -2.80 -10.85 6.96
C THR A 197 -1.93 -10.62 5.72
N GLU A 198 -1.53 -9.36 5.48
CA GLU A 198 -0.67 -8.97 4.37
C GLU A 198 0.36 -7.92 4.82
N TRP A 199 1.52 -7.95 4.21
CA TRP A 199 2.59 -6.99 4.47
C TRP A 199 3.13 -6.43 3.16
N ASN A 200 3.42 -5.12 3.15
CA ASN A 200 4.04 -4.44 2.02
C ASN A 200 5.29 -3.69 2.41
N CYS A 201 6.33 -3.79 1.59
CA CYS A 201 7.55 -3.02 1.76
C CYS A 201 8.14 -2.57 0.41
N TRP A 202 8.79 -1.41 0.42
CA TRP A 202 9.65 -0.96 -0.67
C TRP A 202 11.01 -1.61 -0.58
N GLY A 203 11.58 -1.98 -1.71
CA GLY A 203 12.97 -2.43 -1.77
C GLY A 203 13.23 -3.39 -2.92
N PRO A 204 14.50 -3.53 -3.35
CA PRO A 204 14.93 -4.59 -4.24
C PRO A 204 14.86 -5.97 -3.55
N PRO A 205 14.93 -7.08 -4.30
CA PRO A 205 14.74 -8.43 -3.75
C PRO A 205 15.62 -8.77 -2.55
N GLU A 206 16.88 -8.35 -2.52
CA GLU A 206 17.78 -8.61 -1.40
C GLU A 206 17.36 -7.89 -0.11
N GLU A 207 16.84 -6.66 -0.20
CA GLU A 207 16.32 -5.93 0.96
C GLU A 207 15.03 -6.58 1.46
N ILE A 208 14.13 -6.94 0.55
CA ILE A 208 12.88 -7.64 0.90
C ILE A 208 13.19 -8.98 1.57
N HIS A 209 14.14 -9.76 1.07
CA HIS A 209 14.57 -11.01 1.70
C HIS A 209 15.07 -10.79 3.15
N HIS A 210 15.89 -9.77 3.37
CA HIS A 210 16.33 -9.41 4.72
C HIS A 210 15.14 -9.06 5.62
N LYS A 211 14.20 -8.24 5.14
CA LYS A 211 13.00 -7.88 5.93
C LYS A 211 12.10 -9.09 6.21
N ILE A 212 11.97 -10.01 5.27
CA ILE A 212 11.24 -11.28 5.49
C ILE A 212 11.89 -12.07 6.62
N SER A 213 13.22 -12.21 6.66
CA SER A 213 13.91 -12.93 7.74
C SER A 213 13.74 -12.27 9.11
N VAL A 214 13.56 -10.93 9.16
CA VAL A 214 13.22 -10.23 10.41
C VAL A 214 11.78 -10.49 10.81
N LEU A 215 10.84 -10.46 9.85
CA LEU A 215 9.43 -10.77 10.09
C LEU A 215 9.25 -12.19 10.62
N GLU A 216 9.94 -13.18 10.05
CA GLU A 216 9.90 -14.57 10.50
C GLU A 216 10.30 -14.71 11.97
N ARG A 217 11.35 -14.03 12.41
CA ARG A 217 11.74 -14.02 13.84
C ARG A 217 10.65 -13.44 14.74
N HIS A 218 10.00 -12.34 14.32
CA HIS A 218 8.88 -11.79 15.07
C HIS A 218 7.68 -12.74 15.10
N CYS A 219 7.43 -13.47 14.00
CA CYS A 219 6.38 -14.50 13.97
C CYS A 219 6.70 -15.64 14.97
N GLU A 220 7.95 -16.10 15.04
CA GLU A 220 8.39 -17.09 16.05
C GLU A 220 8.14 -16.59 17.48
N GLU A 221 8.49 -15.32 17.77
CA GLU A 221 8.28 -14.70 19.09
C GLU A 221 6.81 -14.67 19.52
N VAL A 222 5.88 -14.53 18.57
CA VAL A 222 4.43 -14.49 18.86
C VAL A 222 3.72 -15.82 18.59
N GLY A 223 4.45 -16.85 18.16
CA GLY A 223 3.91 -18.20 17.93
C GLY A 223 3.01 -18.29 16.70
N ARG A 224 3.28 -17.51 15.64
CA ARG A 224 2.51 -17.45 14.40
C ARG A 224 3.31 -18.02 13.22
N ASP A 225 2.63 -18.73 12.32
CA ASP A 225 3.25 -19.18 11.07
C ASP A 225 3.43 -17.98 10.11
N PRO A 226 4.66 -17.63 9.69
CA PRO A 226 4.91 -16.55 8.75
C PRO A 226 4.30 -16.80 7.35
N ALA A 227 3.94 -18.03 7.00
CA ALA A 227 3.23 -18.37 5.77
C ALA A 227 1.77 -17.85 5.74
N GLU A 228 1.18 -17.52 6.88
CA GLU A 228 -0.15 -16.89 6.96
C GLU A 228 -0.13 -15.43 6.48
N ILE A 229 1.04 -14.82 6.34
CA ILE A 229 1.18 -13.42 5.95
C ILE A 229 1.60 -13.34 4.48
N GLN A 230 0.72 -12.83 3.62
CA GLN A 230 1.07 -12.54 2.23
C GLN A 230 2.05 -11.37 2.16
N LYS A 231 3.06 -11.51 1.33
CA LYS A 231 4.15 -10.55 1.22
C LYS A 231 4.10 -9.85 -0.13
N SER A 232 4.10 -8.53 -0.13
CA SER A 232 4.14 -7.73 -1.35
C SER A 232 5.30 -6.76 -1.36
N ALA A 233 5.86 -6.53 -2.54
CA ALA A 233 6.94 -5.58 -2.77
C ALA A 233 6.52 -4.47 -3.73
N VAL A 234 7.12 -3.30 -3.56
CA VAL A 234 6.94 -2.15 -4.46
C VAL A 234 8.27 -1.75 -5.06
N GLY A 235 8.28 -1.51 -6.35
CA GLY A 235 9.39 -0.87 -7.06
C GLY A 235 8.87 0.11 -8.10
N VAL A 236 9.51 1.26 -8.24
CA VAL A 236 9.20 2.17 -9.35
C VAL A 236 9.62 1.52 -10.66
N LEU A 237 8.69 1.40 -11.59
CA LEU A 237 8.97 0.81 -12.91
C LEU A 237 9.62 1.85 -13.82
N ILE A 238 10.83 1.55 -14.28
CA ILE A 238 11.54 2.32 -15.30
C ILE A 238 12.21 1.35 -16.28
N PHE A 239 11.80 1.39 -17.54
CA PHE A 239 12.50 0.70 -18.61
C PHE A 239 13.74 1.47 -19.03
N THR A 240 14.86 0.77 -19.17
CA THR A 240 16.10 1.33 -19.68
C THR A 240 16.52 0.62 -20.96
N GLU A 241 17.28 1.31 -21.83
CA GLU A 241 17.82 0.73 -23.05
C GLU A 241 19.08 -0.09 -22.79
N THR A 242 19.85 0.28 -21.74
CA THR A 242 21.12 -0.38 -21.41
C THR A 242 21.23 -0.71 -19.92
N GLU A 243 22.10 -1.66 -19.61
CA GLU A 243 22.38 -2.07 -18.23
C GLU A 243 23.12 -0.98 -17.44
N GLU A 244 23.99 -0.20 -18.12
CA GLU A 244 24.72 0.91 -17.52
C GLU A 244 23.73 1.98 -17.04
N LYS A 245 22.74 2.32 -17.87
CA LYS A 245 21.71 3.30 -17.47
C LYS A 245 20.85 2.79 -16.32
N ALA A 246 20.56 1.49 -16.32
CA ALA A 246 19.86 0.87 -15.19
C ALA A 246 20.65 0.97 -13.89
N ALA A 247 21.96 0.71 -13.93
CA ALA A 247 22.83 0.81 -12.75
C ALA A 247 22.89 2.23 -12.19
N GLU A 248 23.06 3.24 -13.06
CA GLU A 248 23.02 4.65 -12.68
C GLU A 248 21.72 5.05 -11.97
N LEU A 249 20.57 4.66 -12.54
CA LEU A 249 19.26 4.98 -11.96
C LEU A 249 19.03 4.24 -10.65
N LYS A 250 19.44 2.98 -10.53
CA LYS A 250 19.33 2.21 -9.28
C LYS A 250 20.12 2.88 -8.15
N GLU A 251 21.33 3.37 -8.41
CA GLU A 251 22.12 4.10 -7.42
C GLU A 251 21.43 5.39 -6.98
N GLN A 252 20.86 6.15 -7.91
CA GLN A 252 20.14 7.40 -7.61
C GLN A 252 18.85 7.18 -6.82
N MET A 253 18.12 6.10 -7.11
CA MET A 253 16.79 5.82 -6.52
C MET A 253 16.87 5.03 -5.22
N GLY A 254 17.99 4.36 -4.95
CA GLY A 254 18.17 3.55 -3.75
C GLY A 254 17.08 2.50 -3.59
N TYR A 255 16.47 2.41 -2.40
CA TYR A 255 15.45 1.41 -2.08
C TYR A 255 14.17 1.46 -2.97
N ARG A 256 13.97 2.53 -3.74
CA ARG A 256 12.83 2.64 -4.67
C ARG A 256 13.08 2.00 -6.02
N SER A 257 14.29 1.52 -6.29
CA SER A 257 14.74 1.03 -7.59
C SER A 257 14.31 -0.40 -7.93
N GLY A 258 13.34 -0.95 -7.21
CA GLY A 258 12.96 -2.36 -7.32
C GLY A 258 12.59 -2.86 -8.72
N LEU A 259 12.13 -1.99 -9.62
CA LEU A 259 11.73 -2.35 -10.99
C LEU A 259 12.41 -1.44 -12.04
N VAL A 260 13.72 -1.25 -11.94
CA VAL A 260 14.51 -0.45 -12.89
C VAL A 260 15.43 -1.35 -13.72
N GLY A 261 15.31 -1.31 -15.04
CA GLY A 261 16.18 -2.11 -15.91
C GLY A 261 15.70 -2.30 -17.34
N THR A 262 16.50 -3.04 -18.12
CA THR A 262 16.08 -3.58 -19.40
C THR A 262 14.99 -4.65 -19.18
N PRO A 263 14.17 -5.01 -20.19
CA PRO A 263 13.18 -6.08 -20.03
C PRO A 263 13.76 -7.40 -19.51
N ALA A 264 14.97 -7.75 -19.90
CA ALA A 264 15.66 -8.95 -19.42
C ALA A 264 15.98 -8.86 -17.93
N GLN A 265 16.51 -7.72 -17.47
CA GLN A 265 16.78 -7.48 -16.05
C GLN A 265 15.49 -7.43 -15.22
N LEU A 266 14.42 -6.84 -15.75
CA LEU A 266 13.13 -6.79 -15.05
C LEU A 266 12.53 -8.20 -14.88
N ARG A 267 12.61 -9.09 -15.89
CA ARG A 267 12.23 -10.50 -15.74
C ARG A 267 13.02 -11.21 -14.65
N GLN A 268 14.33 -10.96 -14.59
CA GLN A 268 15.18 -11.53 -13.55
C GLN A 268 14.77 -11.03 -12.17
N VAL A 269 14.57 -9.73 -11.99
CA VAL A 269 14.14 -9.14 -10.72
C VAL A 269 12.78 -9.69 -10.26
N VAL A 270 11.83 -9.87 -11.19
CA VAL A 270 10.53 -10.50 -10.89
C VAL A 270 10.69 -11.94 -10.42
N ALA A 271 11.59 -12.70 -11.05
CA ALA A 271 11.91 -14.06 -10.62
C ALA A 271 12.61 -14.08 -9.25
N GLU A 272 13.48 -13.12 -8.97
CA GLU A 272 14.14 -12.96 -7.67
C GLU A 272 13.13 -12.61 -6.55
N TYR A 273 12.16 -11.72 -6.80
CA TYR A 273 11.06 -11.48 -5.85
C TYR A 273 10.28 -12.76 -5.55
N ALA A 274 9.94 -13.55 -6.58
CA ALA A 274 9.26 -14.81 -6.37
C ALA A 274 10.11 -15.81 -5.55
N ALA A 275 11.41 -15.87 -5.82
CA ALA A 275 12.34 -16.77 -5.12
C ALA A 275 12.51 -16.43 -3.64
N VAL A 276 12.40 -15.16 -3.25
CA VAL A 276 12.46 -14.72 -1.84
C VAL A 276 11.10 -14.74 -1.14
N GLY A 277 10.04 -15.23 -1.80
CA GLY A 277 8.73 -15.43 -1.18
C GLY A 277 7.78 -14.24 -1.26
N VAL A 278 7.96 -13.35 -2.24
CA VAL A 278 7.00 -12.28 -2.55
C VAL A 278 5.80 -12.86 -3.31
N ASP A 279 4.61 -12.59 -2.83
CA ASP A 279 3.34 -13.07 -3.40
C ASP A 279 2.74 -12.08 -4.41
N GLU A 280 3.08 -10.79 -4.28
CA GLU A 280 2.54 -9.72 -5.11
C GLU A 280 3.57 -8.61 -5.34
N VAL A 281 3.69 -8.12 -6.58
CA VAL A 281 4.48 -6.95 -6.93
C VAL A 281 3.56 -5.80 -7.34
N LEU A 282 3.73 -4.66 -6.68
CA LEU A 282 2.99 -3.45 -6.97
C LEU A 282 3.80 -2.54 -7.89
N VAL A 283 3.17 -2.10 -8.97
CA VAL A 283 3.77 -1.24 -9.99
C VAL A 283 3.11 0.14 -9.94
N PRO A 284 3.76 1.14 -9.33
CA PRO A 284 3.26 2.52 -9.31
C PRO A 284 3.50 3.23 -10.64
N ASP A 285 2.56 4.06 -11.05
CA ASP A 285 2.68 4.91 -12.25
C ASP A 285 3.39 6.26 -12.00
N PHE A 286 4.09 6.39 -10.88
CA PHE A 286 4.70 7.66 -10.45
C PHE A 286 5.82 8.16 -11.37
N ALA A 287 6.37 7.30 -12.22
CA ALA A 287 7.41 7.64 -13.19
C ALA A 287 6.87 7.92 -14.59
N PHE A 288 5.56 7.81 -14.82
CA PHE A 288 4.95 7.95 -16.14
C PHE A 288 4.13 9.22 -16.24
N SER A 289 4.15 9.85 -17.41
CA SER A 289 3.08 10.77 -17.78
C SER A 289 1.77 10.00 -18.00
N THR A 290 0.64 10.68 -17.84
CA THR A 290 -0.67 10.07 -18.06
C THR A 290 -0.80 9.46 -19.47
N GLY A 291 -0.16 10.07 -20.48
CA GLY A 291 -0.17 9.58 -21.86
C GLY A 291 0.65 8.30 -22.09
N GLU A 292 1.70 8.07 -21.29
CA GLU A 292 2.59 6.91 -21.46
C GLU A 292 2.23 5.75 -20.53
N ARG A 293 1.38 6.00 -19.53
CA ARG A 293 1.07 5.03 -18.48
C ARG A 293 0.61 3.69 -19.03
N ASN A 294 -0.42 3.68 -19.86
CA ASN A 294 -1.02 2.46 -20.37
C ASN A 294 -0.03 1.65 -21.22
N ASP A 295 0.74 2.33 -22.07
CA ASP A 295 1.77 1.69 -22.90
C ASP A 295 2.86 1.04 -22.04
N ASN A 296 3.29 1.70 -20.95
CA ASN A 296 4.27 1.12 -20.03
C ASN A 296 3.71 -0.05 -19.21
N LEU A 297 2.44 0.00 -18.80
CA LEU A 297 1.77 -1.11 -18.13
C LEU A 297 1.62 -2.32 -19.07
N ASP A 298 1.21 -2.10 -20.32
CA ASP A 298 1.10 -3.15 -21.34
C ASP A 298 2.47 -3.73 -21.68
N ARG A 299 3.47 -2.87 -21.82
CA ARG A 299 4.85 -3.30 -22.04
C ARG A 299 5.38 -4.16 -20.90
N PHE A 300 5.08 -3.80 -19.66
CA PHE A 300 5.47 -4.59 -18.48
C PHE A 300 4.82 -5.98 -18.52
N ARG A 301 3.53 -6.06 -18.83
CA ARG A 301 2.85 -7.34 -18.98
C ARG A 301 3.50 -8.19 -20.08
N ALA A 302 3.61 -7.64 -21.30
CA ALA A 302 4.07 -8.38 -22.47
C ALA A 302 5.55 -8.76 -22.44
N GLU A 303 6.42 -7.90 -21.89
CA GLU A 303 7.87 -8.11 -21.94
C GLU A 303 8.46 -8.68 -20.64
N VAL A 304 7.74 -8.61 -19.51
CA VAL A 304 8.29 -8.99 -18.19
C VAL A 304 7.50 -10.12 -17.53
N VAL A 305 6.16 -10.13 -17.66
CA VAL A 305 5.29 -11.07 -16.93
C VAL A 305 4.86 -12.26 -17.78
N ASP A 306 4.35 -12.00 -18.98
CA ASP A 306 3.76 -13.02 -19.90
C ASP A 306 4.83 -13.66 -20.77
#